data_b97b5eba32065624809d46e76d09be3a
#
_entry.id   b97b5eba32065624809d46e76d09be3a
#
_cell.length_a   1.000
_cell.length_b   1.000
_cell.length_c   1.000
_cell.angle_alpha   90.00
_cell.angle_beta   90.00
_cell.angle_gamma   90.00
#
_symmetry.space_group_name_H-M   'P 1'
#
loop_
_entity.id
_entity.type
_entity.pdbx_description
1 polymer ?
#
loop_
_entity_poly.entity_id
_entity_poly.type
_entity_poly.pdbx_seq_one_letter_code
_entity_poly.pdbx_strand_id
1 'polypeptide(L)'
;MGKIIENPILRGFHPDPSIVRVGKDYYLATSTFEWWPGVRLHYSRDLINWELMEYPLNRISQLDLQGVGASQGIWAPCLTYCKGTFYLVYTVVKAFYCNMQDTMNYLVTTKDIHGPWSEPTALNNFGFDPSLFHDDDGRKYMVSMVTDHRVPAKYSGRLILQEYDEKCRKLVGPVRDIYKGDRIYLEGPHIFKRNGWYYLFSADSGTGEMHGQTIQRSHSIWGPYEMFKADFMERSNEGEAYSILTSRHHEEIPIQKAGHCDLVETQDGEWYAVHLCGRPSEEKNAPDAKNFPGGRRYMLGRETSIQKMRWTDNDWLVLDCGGNTPQTYVEMPDLPEYPLEPRLTRDDFESNYLHRDYQSLRIPMDNYYISLSEREGYLRMYGRCGLSSKFSQSLIARRLTSYRMEISTKVEFEPEVFKQMAGLILMYDTDNYLYLHISWDEDIGKCITLLKAENKKYEYLAGYIPITEGNALILRAELEGTRVRFYFRAEGDEEREIGSEIMAGFLSDEACEEGWFTGAMCGICCQDLTGFGKYADFDWFEVK
;
A
#
# COMPACT_ATOMS: atom_id res chain seq x y z
N MET A 1 -23.65 -17.18 18.72
CA MET A 1 -22.73 -16.03 18.64
C MET A 1 -22.64 -15.67 17.17
N GLY A 2 -22.85 -14.38 16.81
CA GLY A 2 -22.66 -13.94 15.43
C GLY A 2 -21.22 -14.20 14.97
N LYS A 3 -21.01 -14.39 13.67
CA LYS A 3 -19.68 -14.50 13.11
C LYS A 3 -18.97 -13.14 13.22
N ILE A 4 -17.66 -13.14 13.36
CA ILE A 4 -16.84 -11.95 13.66
C ILE A 4 -15.77 -11.80 12.60
N ILE A 5 -15.59 -10.59 12.10
CA ILE A 5 -14.46 -10.17 11.28
C ILE A 5 -13.31 -9.77 12.23
N GLU A 6 -12.12 -10.29 12.00
CA GLU A 6 -10.89 -9.83 12.67
C GLU A 6 -10.15 -8.84 11.77
N ASN A 7 -9.99 -7.62 12.24
CA ASN A 7 -9.23 -6.58 11.55
C ASN A 7 -7.70 -6.71 11.79
N PRO A 8 -6.87 -6.31 10.82
CA PRO A 8 -7.22 -5.82 9.48
C PRO A 8 -7.65 -6.94 8.54
N ILE A 9 -8.60 -6.62 7.62
CA ILE A 9 -9.08 -7.55 6.58
C ILE A 9 -8.07 -7.76 5.45
N LEU A 10 -7.22 -6.78 5.17
CA LEU A 10 -6.05 -6.91 4.30
C LEU A 10 -4.80 -6.57 5.10
N ARG A 11 -4.01 -7.60 5.39
CA ARG A 11 -2.78 -7.48 6.18
C ARG A 11 -1.59 -7.11 5.31
N GLY A 12 -0.66 -6.31 5.88
CA GLY A 12 0.48 -5.73 5.19
C GLY A 12 0.07 -4.49 4.39
N PHE A 13 0.97 -3.98 3.60
CA PHE A 13 0.83 -2.73 2.86
C PHE A 13 -0.38 -2.70 1.90
N HIS A 14 -1.54 -2.28 2.39
CA HIS A 14 -2.79 -2.08 1.67
C HIS A 14 -3.49 -0.80 2.15
N PRO A 15 -2.95 0.39 1.85
CA PRO A 15 -3.49 1.66 2.32
C PRO A 15 -4.57 2.22 1.41
N ASP A 16 -5.25 3.25 1.90
CA ASP A 16 -6.17 4.12 1.14
C ASP A 16 -7.25 3.31 0.41
N PRO A 17 -8.04 2.49 1.15
CA PRO A 17 -9.00 1.58 0.53
C PRO A 17 -10.19 2.33 -0.07
N SER A 18 -10.59 1.94 -1.29
CA SER A 18 -11.87 2.31 -1.89
C SER A 18 -12.64 1.06 -2.26
N ILE A 19 -13.93 1.02 -1.89
CA ILE A 19 -14.79 -0.16 -2.02
C ILE A 19 -16.03 0.12 -2.85
N VAL A 20 -16.39 -0.81 -3.73
CA VAL A 20 -17.65 -0.77 -4.47
C VAL A 20 -18.33 -2.13 -4.49
N ARG A 21 -19.67 -2.12 -4.39
CA ARG A 21 -20.51 -3.31 -4.56
C ARG A 21 -21.21 -3.30 -5.91
N VAL A 22 -21.19 -4.44 -6.58
CA VAL A 22 -21.95 -4.68 -7.83
C VAL A 22 -22.76 -5.97 -7.66
N GLY A 23 -24.04 -5.83 -7.40
CA GLY A 23 -24.88 -6.97 -7.07
C GLY A 23 -24.50 -7.63 -5.74
N LYS A 24 -23.94 -8.84 -5.79
CA LYS A 24 -23.44 -9.60 -4.64
C LYS A 24 -21.92 -9.57 -4.50
N ASP A 25 -21.26 -8.89 -5.40
CA ASP A 25 -19.81 -8.87 -5.52
C ASP A 25 -19.25 -7.55 -4.97
N TYR A 26 -18.19 -7.65 -4.16
CA TYR A 26 -17.49 -6.51 -3.55
C TYR A 26 -16.09 -6.43 -4.14
N TYR A 27 -15.69 -5.22 -4.51
CA TYR A 27 -14.37 -4.93 -5.06
C TYR A 27 -13.70 -3.84 -4.24
N LEU A 28 -12.45 -4.03 -3.89
CA LEU A 28 -11.68 -3.13 -3.07
C LEU A 28 -10.36 -2.78 -3.77
N ALA A 29 -10.09 -1.48 -3.94
CA ALA A 29 -8.88 -0.95 -4.54
C ALA A 29 -7.98 -0.33 -3.46
N THR A 30 -6.66 -0.51 -3.56
CA THR A 30 -5.67 0.10 -2.65
C THR A 30 -4.49 0.68 -3.41
N SER A 31 -3.80 1.65 -2.80
CA SER A 31 -2.60 2.30 -3.34
C SER A 31 -1.44 1.33 -3.47
N THR A 32 -0.58 1.55 -4.47
CA THR A 32 0.65 0.76 -4.68
C THR A 32 1.92 1.59 -4.69
N PHE A 33 1.80 2.90 -4.69
CA PHE A 33 2.93 3.84 -4.73
C PHE A 33 3.90 3.54 -5.88
N GLU A 34 5.19 3.38 -5.61
CA GLU A 34 6.23 3.04 -6.59
C GLU A 34 6.24 1.57 -7.01
N TRP A 35 5.39 0.73 -6.43
CA TRP A 35 5.31 -0.69 -6.75
C TRP A 35 4.42 -0.96 -7.97
N TRP A 36 4.98 -1.66 -8.95
CA TRP A 36 4.35 -2.03 -10.21
C TRP A 36 3.91 -3.51 -10.18
N PRO A 37 2.74 -3.89 -10.72
CA PRO A 37 1.70 -3.08 -11.38
C PRO A 37 0.92 -2.19 -10.41
N GLY A 38 0.24 -1.17 -10.96
CA GLY A 38 -0.44 -0.15 -10.18
C GLY A 38 -1.88 -0.48 -9.84
N VAL A 39 -2.31 -0.02 -8.69
CA VAL A 39 -3.57 -0.26 -8.00
C VAL A 39 -3.81 -1.74 -7.74
N ARG A 40 -3.87 -2.12 -6.49
CA ARG A 40 -4.17 -3.50 -6.10
C ARG A 40 -5.68 -3.66 -5.95
N LEU A 41 -6.26 -4.60 -6.69
CA LEU A 41 -7.68 -4.94 -6.59
C LEU A 41 -7.88 -6.24 -5.82
N HIS A 42 -8.90 -6.25 -4.97
CA HIS A 42 -9.37 -7.45 -4.28
C HIS A 42 -10.86 -7.65 -4.50
N TYR A 43 -11.28 -8.90 -4.49
CA TYR A 43 -12.65 -9.35 -4.65
C TYR A 43 -13.13 -10.12 -3.43
N SER A 44 -14.39 -9.91 -3.05
CA SER A 44 -15.05 -10.64 -1.97
C SER A 44 -16.54 -10.79 -2.24
N ARG A 45 -17.18 -11.76 -1.57
CA ARG A 45 -18.63 -11.91 -1.47
C ARG A 45 -19.17 -11.80 -0.05
N ASP A 46 -18.28 -11.79 0.93
CA ASP A 46 -18.64 -11.82 2.34
C ASP A 46 -18.01 -10.70 3.16
N LEU A 47 -17.19 -9.81 2.55
CA LEU A 47 -16.42 -8.75 3.19
C LEU A 47 -15.32 -9.22 4.17
N ILE A 48 -15.09 -10.53 4.26
CA ILE A 48 -14.08 -11.14 5.14
C ILE A 48 -12.93 -11.71 4.32
N ASN A 49 -13.31 -12.54 3.35
CA ASN A 49 -12.37 -13.27 2.51
C ASN A 49 -12.14 -12.48 1.21
N TRP A 50 -10.90 -12.03 1.01
CA TRP A 50 -10.53 -11.15 -0.09
C TRP A 50 -9.50 -11.81 -1.00
N GLU A 51 -9.91 -12.09 -2.23
CA GLU A 51 -9.05 -12.63 -3.28
C GLU A 51 -8.35 -11.50 -4.04
N LEU A 52 -7.04 -11.63 -4.25
CA LEU A 52 -6.29 -10.71 -5.10
C LEU A 52 -6.62 -10.94 -6.58
N MET A 53 -7.01 -9.86 -7.25
CA MET A 53 -7.36 -9.84 -8.67
C MET A 53 -6.19 -9.38 -9.56
N GLU A 54 -6.44 -9.33 -10.87
CA GLU A 54 -5.57 -8.67 -11.85
C GLU A 54 -5.47 -7.18 -11.57
N TYR A 55 -4.29 -6.63 -11.81
CA TYR A 55 -4.04 -5.20 -11.62
C TYR A 55 -4.60 -4.39 -12.80
N PRO A 56 -5.33 -3.28 -12.55
CA PRO A 56 -5.90 -2.45 -13.59
C PRO A 56 -4.85 -1.68 -14.42
N LEU A 57 -3.72 -1.31 -13.78
CA LEU A 57 -2.65 -0.54 -14.42
C LEU A 57 -1.43 -1.45 -14.61
N ASN A 58 -1.49 -2.27 -15.65
CA ASN A 58 -0.50 -3.33 -15.93
C ASN A 58 0.22 -3.15 -17.29
N ARG A 59 0.11 -1.97 -17.91
CA ARG A 59 0.83 -1.62 -19.15
C ARG A 59 1.62 -0.32 -18.96
N ILE A 60 2.80 -0.26 -19.57
CA ILE A 60 3.65 0.94 -19.47
C ILE A 60 2.97 2.19 -20.06
N SER A 61 2.08 2.02 -21.04
CA SER A 61 1.26 3.11 -21.59
C SER A 61 0.25 3.68 -20.57
N GLN A 62 -0.15 2.87 -19.59
CA GLN A 62 -1.05 3.30 -18.52
C GLN A 62 -0.28 3.87 -17.33
N LEU A 63 0.91 3.33 -17.04
CA LEU A 63 1.66 3.65 -15.84
C LEU A 63 3.16 3.50 -16.07
N ASP A 64 3.87 4.63 -16.13
CA ASP A 64 5.32 4.70 -16.09
C ASP A 64 5.77 5.34 -14.76
N LEU A 65 6.43 4.54 -13.94
CA LEU A 65 6.93 4.96 -12.62
C LEU A 65 8.45 5.13 -12.60
N GLN A 66 9.14 5.08 -13.74
CA GLN A 66 10.58 5.30 -13.78
C GLN A 66 10.95 6.69 -13.27
N GLY A 67 11.95 6.76 -12.40
CA GLY A 67 12.39 8.01 -11.78
C GLY A 67 11.58 8.48 -10.58
N VAL A 68 10.45 7.84 -10.29
CA VAL A 68 9.58 8.17 -9.14
C VAL A 68 10.30 7.87 -7.82
N GLY A 69 10.21 8.78 -6.86
CA GLY A 69 10.81 8.64 -5.53
C GLY A 69 10.11 7.60 -4.65
N ALA A 70 10.69 7.35 -3.48
CA ALA A 70 10.08 6.50 -2.46
C ALA A 70 8.73 7.08 -2.01
N SER A 71 7.73 6.22 -1.82
CA SER A 71 6.36 6.58 -1.46
C SER A 71 5.67 7.60 -2.38
N GLN A 72 6.16 7.76 -3.59
CA GLN A 72 5.50 8.46 -4.68
C GLN A 72 4.84 7.43 -5.63
N GLY A 73 4.33 7.86 -6.79
CA GLY A 73 3.64 6.97 -7.72
C GLY A 73 2.14 6.93 -7.50
N ILE A 74 1.54 5.75 -7.32
CA ILE A 74 0.09 5.57 -7.24
C ILE A 74 -0.43 5.83 -5.83
N TRP A 75 -1.16 6.95 -5.67
CA TRP A 75 -1.85 7.30 -4.44
C TRP A 75 -3.36 7.13 -4.57
N ALA A 76 -4.02 6.94 -3.45
CA ALA A 76 -5.45 6.84 -3.18
C ALA A 76 -6.33 6.64 -4.43
N PRO A 77 -6.53 5.41 -4.88
CA PRO A 77 -7.47 5.12 -5.95
C PRO A 77 -8.91 5.19 -5.43
N CYS A 78 -9.84 5.64 -6.27
CA CYS A 78 -11.26 5.49 -6.01
C CYS A 78 -11.90 4.67 -7.13
N LEU A 79 -12.48 3.54 -6.75
CA LEU A 79 -13.17 2.61 -7.64
C LEU A 79 -14.69 2.81 -7.51
N THR A 80 -15.34 3.13 -8.63
CA THR A 80 -16.80 3.28 -8.67
C THR A 80 -17.41 2.48 -9.82
N TYR A 81 -18.72 2.22 -9.74
CA TYR A 81 -19.46 1.53 -10.78
C TYR A 81 -20.75 2.26 -11.12
N CYS A 82 -20.99 2.49 -12.40
CA CYS A 82 -22.23 3.12 -12.86
C CYS A 82 -22.66 2.55 -14.21
N LYS A 83 -23.90 2.09 -14.30
CA LYS A 83 -24.55 1.65 -15.55
C LYS A 83 -23.69 0.70 -16.40
N GLY A 84 -23.11 -0.32 -15.79
CA GLY A 84 -22.32 -1.35 -16.49
C GLY A 84 -20.89 -0.96 -16.79
N THR A 85 -20.36 0.09 -16.17
CA THR A 85 -18.99 0.55 -16.36
C THR A 85 -18.34 0.77 -14.99
N PHE A 86 -17.13 0.24 -14.82
CA PHE A 86 -16.23 0.56 -13.72
C PHE A 86 -15.40 1.79 -14.08
N TYR A 87 -15.23 2.66 -13.12
CA TYR A 87 -14.39 3.86 -13.19
C TYR A 87 -13.36 3.79 -12.08
N LEU A 88 -12.11 3.96 -12.41
CA LEU A 88 -11.01 4.03 -11.46
C LEU A 88 -10.28 5.36 -11.64
N VAL A 89 -10.44 6.27 -10.68
CA VAL A 89 -9.64 7.50 -10.60
C VAL A 89 -8.49 7.29 -9.63
N TYR A 90 -7.33 7.87 -9.91
CA TYR A 90 -6.13 7.73 -9.10
C TYR A 90 -5.18 8.89 -9.34
N THR A 91 -4.27 9.12 -8.40
CA THR A 91 -3.19 10.10 -8.54
C THR A 91 -1.89 9.40 -8.91
N VAL A 92 -1.12 9.95 -9.84
CA VAL A 92 0.31 9.62 -10.05
C VAL A 92 1.15 10.74 -9.49
N VAL A 93 1.81 10.50 -8.37
CA VAL A 93 2.69 11.48 -7.71
C VAL A 93 4.10 11.33 -8.25
N LYS A 94 4.62 12.37 -8.91
CA LYS A 94 5.98 12.40 -9.46
C LYS A 94 6.92 13.31 -8.67
N ALA A 95 6.39 14.31 -7.97
CA ALA A 95 7.13 15.17 -7.06
C ALA A 95 6.24 15.58 -5.89
N PHE A 96 6.64 15.22 -4.67
CA PHE A 96 5.87 15.54 -3.46
C PHE A 96 6.67 16.35 -2.43
N TYR A 97 7.92 15.99 -2.16
CA TYR A 97 8.77 16.63 -1.15
C TYR A 97 9.36 17.97 -1.63
N CYS A 98 8.50 18.81 -2.21
CA CYS A 98 8.86 20.13 -2.74
C CYS A 98 7.63 21.04 -2.73
N ASN A 99 7.85 22.36 -2.87
CA ASN A 99 6.75 23.33 -2.88
C ASN A 99 5.84 23.19 -4.11
N MET A 100 6.38 22.83 -5.27
CA MET A 100 5.61 22.60 -6.50
C MET A 100 5.40 21.11 -6.69
N GLN A 101 4.35 20.58 -6.05
CA GLN A 101 4.01 19.16 -6.15
C GLN A 101 3.44 18.83 -7.54
N ASP A 102 3.84 17.66 -8.07
CA ASP A 102 3.29 17.08 -9.29
C ASP A 102 2.46 15.84 -8.91
N THR A 103 1.12 16.03 -8.89
CA THR A 103 0.12 15.09 -8.38
C THR A 103 -1.00 14.90 -9.40
N MET A 104 -0.63 14.46 -10.61
CA MET A 104 -1.58 14.35 -11.72
C MET A 104 -2.63 13.27 -11.47
N ASN A 105 -3.89 13.66 -11.57
CA ASN A 105 -5.05 12.77 -11.44
C ASN A 105 -5.44 12.19 -12.80
N TYR A 106 -5.73 10.88 -12.83
CA TYR A 106 -6.11 10.12 -14.03
C TYR A 106 -7.38 9.31 -13.80
N LEU A 107 -8.03 8.95 -14.90
CA LEU A 107 -9.17 8.05 -14.95
C LEU A 107 -8.93 6.95 -15.99
N VAL A 108 -9.16 5.70 -15.59
CA VAL A 108 -9.34 4.55 -16.50
C VAL A 108 -10.71 3.92 -16.29
N THR A 109 -11.24 3.28 -17.34
CA THR A 109 -12.56 2.65 -17.29
C THR A 109 -12.54 1.26 -17.92
N THR A 110 -13.46 0.41 -17.49
CA THR A 110 -13.72 -0.89 -18.14
C THR A 110 -15.17 -1.32 -17.94
N LYS A 111 -15.66 -2.22 -18.77
CA LYS A 111 -16.96 -2.91 -18.57
C LYS A 111 -16.83 -4.22 -17.82
N ASP A 112 -15.66 -4.82 -17.87
CA ASP A 112 -15.31 -6.04 -17.14
C ASP A 112 -14.20 -5.70 -16.14
N ILE A 113 -14.42 -5.98 -14.86
CA ILE A 113 -13.44 -5.70 -13.79
C ILE A 113 -12.09 -6.39 -14.03
N HIS A 114 -12.09 -7.54 -14.72
CA HIS A 114 -10.87 -8.25 -15.12
C HIS A 114 -10.12 -7.57 -16.28
N GLY A 115 -10.72 -6.53 -16.86
CA GLY A 115 -10.13 -5.76 -17.94
C GLY A 115 -10.56 -6.19 -19.37
N PRO A 116 -9.92 -5.70 -20.42
CA PRO A 116 -8.85 -4.71 -20.34
C PRO A 116 -9.35 -3.33 -19.86
N TRP A 117 -8.56 -2.67 -19.02
CA TRP A 117 -8.80 -1.29 -18.65
C TRP A 117 -8.33 -0.33 -19.74
N SER A 118 -9.03 0.78 -19.91
CA SER A 118 -8.72 1.79 -20.93
C SER A 118 -7.33 2.42 -20.74
N GLU A 119 -6.87 3.14 -21.77
CA GLU A 119 -5.77 4.08 -21.59
C GLU A 119 -6.20 5.24 -20.66
N PRO A 120 -5.26 5.82 -19.89
CA PRO A 120 -5.57 6.85 -18.92
C PRO A 120 -6.08 8.14 -19.57
N THR A 121 -7.10 8.71 -18.98
CA THR A 121 -7.54 10.07 -19.27
C THR A 121 -6.97 10.98 -18.19
N ALA A 122 -6.11 11.93 -18.58
CA ALA A 122 -5.63 12.96 -17.67
C ALA A 122 -6.76 13.92 -17.29
N LEU A 123 -6.92 14.18 -16.00
CA LEU A 123 -7.99 15.02 -15.45
C LEU A 123 -7.45 16.41 -15.03
N ASN A 124 -6.77 16.49 -13.90
CA ASN A 124 -6.17 17.71 -13.39
C ASN A 124 -4.95 17.43 -12.49
N ASN A 125 -4.23 18.52 -12.12
CA ASN A 125 -3.09 18.51 -11.19
C ASN A 125 -3.28 19.60 -10.12
N PHE A 126 -4.45 19.62 -9.45
CA PHE A 126 -4.71 20.55 -8.36
C PHE A 126 -4.30 20.00 -6.99
N GLY A 127 -4.17 18.70 -6.87
CA GLY A 127 -3.87 17.98 -5.66
C GLY A 127 -4.07 16.48 -5.87
N PHE A 128 -4.35 15.75 -4.81
CA PHE A 128 -4.43 14.30 -4.82
C PHE A 128 -5.74 13.78 -4.18
N ASP A 129 -5.84 12.46 -3.98
CA ASP A 129 -7.01 11.76 -3.46
C ASP A 129 -8.29 12.10 -4.23
N PRO A 130 -8.34 11.81 -5.54
CA PRO A 130 -9.53 12.04 -6.32
C PRO A 130 -10.59 10.97 -6.05
N SER A 131 -11.85 11.36 -5.93
CA SER A 131 -12.96 10.42 -6.04
C SER A 131 -14.00 10.87 -7.05
N LEU A 132 -14.72 9.91 -7.65
CA LEU A 132 -15.72 10.16 -8.68
C LEU A 132 -17.10 9.80 -8.14
N PHE A 133 -17.98 10.79 -8.05
CA PHE A 133 -19.36 10.63 -7.65
C PHE A 133 -20.29 10.61 -8.87
N HIS A 134 -21.26 9.69 -8.88
CA HIS A 134 -22.29 9.57 -9.91
C HIS A 134 -23.63 10.00 -9.33
N ASP A 135 -24.16 11.16 -9.75
CA ASP A 135 -25.42 11.67 -9.24
C ASP A 135 -26.64 11.03 -9.95
N ASP A 136 -27.80 11.07 -9.29
CA ASP A 136 -29.07 10.51 -9.80
C ASP A 136 -29.54 11.19 -11.08
N ASP A 137 -29.17 12.46 -11.29
CA ASP A 137 -29.49 13.21 -12.51
C ASP A 137 -28.62 12.81 -13.73
N GLY A 138 -27.68 11.88 -13.51
CA GLY A 138 -26.78 11.34 -14.54
C GLY A 138 -25.48 12.13 -14.72
N ARG A 139 -25.29 13.22 -13.99
CA ARG A 139 -24.01 13.94 -13.96
C ARG A 139 -23.00 13.19 -13.10
N LYS A 140 -21.73 13.44 -13.38
CA LYS A 140 -20.61 12.90 -12.61
C LYS A 140 -19.75 14.05 -12.10
N TYR A 141 -19.24 13.90 -10.91
CA TYR A 141 -18.43 14.93 -10.27
C TYR A 141 -17.17 14.31 -9.70
N MET A 142 -16.03 14.97 -9.94
CA MET A 142 -14.78 14.64 -9.29
C MET A 142 -14.56 15.58 -8.10
N VAL A 143 -14.32 15.00 -6.94
CA VAL A 143 -13.87 15.71 -5.75
C VAL A 143 -12.41 15.33 -5.46
N SER A 144 -11.58 16.27 -5.03
CA SER A 144 -10.20 16.03 -4.57
C SER A 144 -9.76 17.09 -3.57
N MET A 145 -8.70 16.79 -2.84
CA MET A 145 -8.02 17.81 -2.04
C MET A 145 -7.16 18.72 -2.93
N VAL A 146 -6.74 19.87 -2.40
CA VAL A 146 -5.90 20.86 -3.11
C VAL A 146 -4.58 21.04 -2.39
N THR A 147 -3.49 21.02 -3.17
CA THR A 147 -2.17 21.49 -2.72
C THR A 147 -1.94 22.91 -3.23
N ASP A 148 -1.40 23.80 -2.40
CA ASP A 148 -1.13 25.19 -2.75
C ASP A 148 0.31 25.56 -2.43
N HIS A 149 1.13 25.66 -3.46
CA HIS A 149 2.55 26.00 -3.34
C HIS A 149 2.81 27.45 -2.92
N ARG A 150 1.84 28.36 -3.12
CA ARG A 150 2.01 29.80 -2.86
C ARG A 150 2.03 30.10 -1.37
N VAL A 151 1.18 29.44 -0.58
CA VAL A 151 1.07 29.59 0.87
C VAL A 151 0.59 28.24 1.45
N PRO A 152 1.44 27.21 1.59
CA PRO A 152 1.00 25.88 1.94
C PRO A 152 0.11 25.80 3.17
N ALA A 153 0.49 26.47 4.26
CA ALA A 153 -0.26 26.45 5.51
C ALA A 153 -1.61 27.17 5.44
N LYS A 154 -1.81 28.11 4.52
CA LYS A 154 -3.04 28.93 4.44
C LYS A 154 -4.17 28.23 3.68
N TYR A 155 -3.83 27.38 2.70
CA TYR A 155 -4.80 26.77 1.78
C TYR A 155 -4.88 25.26 1.89
N SER A 156 -4.12 24.65 2.77
CA SER A 156 -4.27 23.23 3.10
C SER A 156 -5.68 22.96 3.64
N GLY A 157 -6.21 21.76 3.34
CA GLY A 157 -7.53 21.34 3.82
C GLY A 157 -8.71 21.90 3.01
N ARG A 158 -8.52 22.29 1.75
CA ARG A 158 -9.62 22.60 0.84
C ARG A 158 -9.97 21.38 -0.02
N LEU A 159 -11.26 21.13 -0.13
CA LEU A 159 -11.81 20.14 -1.05
C LEU A 159 -12.50 20.87 -2.20
N ILE A 160 -12.13 20.51 -3.42
CA ILE A 160 -12.69 21.07 -4.66
C ILE A 160 -13.57 20.05 -5.34
N LEU A 161 -14.59 20.54 -6.04
CA LEU A 161 -15.49 19.76 -6.88
C LEU A 161 -15.53 20.33 -8.29
N GLN A 162 -15.51 19.45 -9.29
CA GLN A 162 -15.69 19.79 -10.69
C GLN A 162 -16.51 18.71 -11.41
N GLU A 163 -17.36 19.09 -12.35
CA GLU A 163 -18.13 18.16 -13.15
C GLU A 163 -17.23 17.42 -14.14
N TYR A 164 -17.45 16.11 -14.30
CA TYR A 164 -16.81 15.28 -15.31
C TYR A 164 -17.80 14.96 -16.44
N ASP A 165 -17.48 15.38 -17.67
CA ASP A 165 -18.23 15.03 -18.88
C ASP A 165 -17.64 13.76 -19.51
N GLU A 166 -18.40 12.68 -19.43
CA GLU A 166 -18.01 11.37 -19.97
C GLU A 166 -17.87 11.36 -21.50
N LYS A 167 -18.67 12.17 -22.22
CA LYS A 167 -18.61 12.23 -23.69
C LYS A 167 -17.34 12.89 -24.17
N CYS A 168 -16.95 13.97 -23.50
CA CYS A 168 -15.71 14.70 -23.78
C CYS A 168 -14.49 14.07 -23.10
N ARG A 169 -14.71 13.17 -22.13
CA ARG A 169 -13.69 12.58 -21.27
C ARG A 169 -12.83 13.65 -20.58
N LYS A 170 -13.46 14.68 -20.02
CA LYS A 170 -12.82 15.84 -19.41
C LYS A 170 -13.58 16.36 -18.22
N LEU A 171 -12.87 17.01 -17.32
CA LEU A 171 -13.47 17.89 -16.33
C LEU A 171 -13.96 19.16 -17.03
N VAL A 172 -15.18 19.59 -16.74
CA VAL A 172 -15.86 20.72 -17.38
C VAL A 172 -16.45 21.67 -16.33
N GLY A 173 -16.73 22.90 -16.77
CA GLY A 173 -17.29 23.93 -15.86
C GLY A 173 -16.26 24.44 -14.85
N PRO A 174 -16.72 25.26 -13.89
CA PRO A 174 -15.83 25.86 -12.92
C PRO A 174 -15.38 24.87 -11.85
N VAL A 175 -14.12 24.97 -11.43
CA VAL A 175 -13.63 24.37 -10.20
C VAL A 175 -14.17 25.17 -9.02
N ARG A 176 -14.79 24.51 -8.04
CA ARG A 176 -15.35 25.17 -6.85
C ARG A 176 -14.86 24.54 -5.58
N ASP A 177 -14.48 25.38 -4.61
CA ASP A 177 -14.30 24.95 -3.23
C ASP A 177 -15.66 24.55 -2.66
N ILE A 178 -15.81 23.32 -2.19
CA ILE A 178 -17.05 22.83 -1.57
C ILE A 178 -16.94 22.76 -0.05
N TYR A 179 -15.72 22.54 0.45
CA TYR A 179 -15.45 22.50 1.88
C TYR A 179 -14.04 22.96 2.18
N LYS A 180 -13.88 23.61 3.33
CA LYS A 180 -12.59 24.00 3.88
C LYS A 180 -12.59 23.66 5.37
N GLY A 181 -11.71 22.74 5.74
CA GLY A 181 -11.49 22.42 7.15
C GLY A 181 -10.69 23.49 7.89
N ASP A 182 -10.83 23.54 9.20
CA ASP A 182 -10.01 24.40 10.08
C ASP A 182 -8.64 23.76 10.35
N ARG A 183 -8.43 22.53 9.89
CA ARG A 183 -7.23 21.71 10.09
C ARG A 183 -6.35 21.66 8.87
N ILE A 184 -5.08 21.39 9.12
CA ILE A 184 -4.06 21.07 8.12
C ILE A 184 -4.36 19.65 7.63
N TYR A 185 -4.32 19.40 6.32
CA TYR A 185 -4.53 18.09 5.70
C TYR A 185 -5.94 17.49 5.88
N LEU A 186 -6.90 18.06 5.20
CA LEU A 186 -8.19 17.43 4.92
C LEU A 186 -8.07 16.73 3.55
N GLU A 187 -8.13 15.39 3.53
CA GLU A 187 -7.81 14.55 2.37
C GLU A 187 -8.78 13.38 2.24
N GLY A 188 -8.57 12.46 1.27
CA GLY A 188 -9.40 11.28 1.09
C GLY A 188 -10.91 11.57 0.92
N PRO A 189 -11.34 12.55 0.10
CA PRO A 189 -12.74 12.90 0.02
C PRO A 189 -13.55 11.88 -0.76
N HIS A 190 -14.69 11.42 -0.21
CA HIS A 190 -15.72 10.66 -0.91
C HIS A 190 -17.08 11.33 -0.75
N ILE A 191 -17.94 11.29 -1.79
CA ILE A 191 -19.30 11.80 -1.73
C ILE A 191 -20.29 10.64 -1.85
N PHE A 192 -21.27 10.62 -0.94
CA PHE A 192 -22.39 9.68 -0.93
C PHE A 192 -23.72 10.46 -0.93
N LYS A 193 -24.78 9.85 -1.41
CA LYS A 193 -26.13 10.46 -1.42
C LYS A 193 -27.12 9.53 -0.76
N ARG A 194 -27.89 10.07 0.23
CA ARG A 194 -28.94 9.34 0.93
C ARG A 194 -30.00 10.31 1.44
N ASN A 195 -31.27 9.96 1.30
CA ASN A 195 -32.43 10.72 1.83
C ASN A 195 -32.41 12.23 1.48
N GLY A 196 -31.91 12.59 0.27
CA GLY A 196 -31.81 13.99 -0.18
C GLY A 196 -30.62 14.77 0.38
N TRP A 197 -29.74 14.11 1.13
CA TRP A 197 -28.47 14.65 1.59
C TRP A 197 -27.31 14.16 0.74
N TYR A 198 -26.37 15.03 0.46
CA TYR A 198 -25.00 14.68 0.02
C TYR A 198 -24.10 14.63 1.25
N TYR A 199 -23.46 13.52 1.47
CA TYR A 199 -22.50 13.31 2.54
C TYR A 199 -21.11 13.38 1.95
N LEU A 200 -20.26 14.22 2.54
CA LEU A 200 -18.85 14.36 2.21
C LEU A 200 -18.04 13.70 3.32
N PHE A 201 -17.37 12.63 2.98
CA PHE A 201 -16.38 11.99 3.84
C PHE A 201 -15.03 12.65 3.61
N SER A 202 -14.23 12.82 4.65
CA SER A 202 -12.85 13.29 4.51
C SER A 202 -11.98 12.82 5.66
N ALA A 203 -10.77 12.40 5.34
CA ALA A 203 -9.74 12.11 6.30
C ALA A 203 -9.17 13.41 6.86
N ASP A 204 -8.67 13.37 8.09
CA ASP A 204 -8.22 14.54 8.84
C ASP A 204 -6.86 14.26 9.48
N SER A 205 -5.99 15.26 9.50
CA SER A 205 -4.69 15.31 10.18
C SER A 205 -3.59 14.39 9.60
N GLY A 206 -3.71 14.00 8.33
CA GLY A 206 -2.73 13.13 7.67
C GLY A 206 -2.70 11.70 8.22
N THR A 207 -1.88 10.83 7.65
CA THR A 207 -1.90 9.38 7.89
C THR A 207 -1.12 8.92 9.14
N GLY A 208 -0.80 9.83 10.07
CA GLY A 208 -0.04 9.52 11.30
C GLY A 208 -0.94 9.11 12.48
N GLU A 209 -0.38 9.17 13.69
CA GLU A 209 -1.08 8.83 14.95
C GLU A 209 -2.31 9.71 15.20
N MET A 210 -2.34 10.91 14.62
CA MET A 210 -3.45 11.86 14.76
C MET A 210 -4.52 11.70 13.68
N HIS A 211 -4.44 10.67 12.85
CA HIS A 211 -5.37 10.43 11.76
C HIS A 211 -6.79 10.17 12.25
N GLY A 212 -7.76 10.63 11.49
CA GLY A 212 -9.18 10.41 11.78
C GLY A 212 -10.05 10.58 10.54
N GLN A 213 -11.32 10.24 10.68
CA GLN A 213 -12.34 10.36 9.65
C GLN A 213 -13.43 11.32 10.09
N THR A 214 -13.76 12.29 9.24
CA THR A 214 -14.86 13.23 9.44
C THR A 214 -15.98 12.99 8.43
N ILE A 215 -17.19 13.47 8.75
CA ILE A 215 -18.35 13.45 7.85
C ILE A 215 -19.04 14.81 7.88
N GLN A 216 -19.35 15.30 6.71
CA GLN A 216 -20.13 16.51 6.50
C GLN A 216 -21.32 16.21 5.61
N ARG A 217 -22.41 17.02 5.66
CA ARG A 217 -23.57 16.85 4.77
C ARG A 217 -24.14 18.16 4.28
N SER A 218 -24.82 18.12 3.14
CA SER A 218 -25.50 19.26 2.54
C SER A 218 -26.68 18.77 1.69
N HIS A 219 -27.71 19.61 1.49
CA HIS A 219 -28.77 19.36 0.49
C HIS A 219 -28.34 19.70 -0.94
N SER A 220 -27.19 20.32 -1.11
CA SER A 220 -26.61 20.63 -2.42
C SER A 220 -25.20 20.03 -2.52
N ILE A 221 -24.91 19.39 -3.66
CA ILE A 221 -23.54 18.87 -3.90
C ILE A 221 -22.46 19.98 -3.84
N TRP A 222 -22.87 21.22 -4.05
CA TRP A 222 -21.99 22.41 -3.99
C TRP A 222 -21.87 23.01 -2.59
N GLY A 223 -22.51 22.43 -1.58
CA GLY A 223 -22.56 22.93 -0.22
C GLY A 223 -23.60 24.06 -0.02
N PRO A 224 -23.58 24.78 1.11
CA PRO A 224 -22.61 24.60 2.20
C PRO A 224 -22.80 23.26 2.94
N TYR A 225 -21.72 22.64 3.35
CA TYR A 225 -21.71 21.40 4.13
C TYR A 225 -21.64 21.69 5.61
N GLU A 226 -22.53 21.09 6.40
CA GLU A 226 -22.46 21.09 7.87
C GLU A 226 -21.66 19.89 8.38
N MET A 227 -20.79 20.13 9.36
CA MET A 227 -19.96 19.10 10.00
C MET A 227 -20.74 18.35 11.06
N PHE A 228 -20.59 17.01 11.07
CA PHE A 228 -21.02 16.19 12.20
C PHE A 228 -20.28 16.57 13.47
N LYS A 229 -21.02 16.62 14.58
CA LYS A 229 -20.44 16.78 15.91
C LYS A 229 -21.16 15.85 16.88
N ALA A 230 -20.39 15.00 17.52
CA ALA A 230 -20.92 14.02 18.47
C ALA A 230 -21.12 14.62 19.87
N ASP A 231 -22.26 14.34 20.48
CA ASP A 231 -22.60 14.81 21.83
C ASP A 231 -21.79 14.13 22.94
N PHE A 232 -21.25 12.93 22.67
CA PHE A 232 -20.44 12.17 23.64
C PHE A 232 -19.00 12.71 23.77
N MET A 233 -18.63 13.70 22.99
CA MET A 233 -17.28 14.24 22.88
C MET A 233 -17.02 15.45 23.79
N GLU A 234 -17.63 15.50 24.97
CA GLU A 234 -17.41 16.60 25.96
C GLU A 234 -15.98 16.71 26.50
N ARG A 235 -15.10 15.75 26.20
CA ARG A 235 -13.77 15.62 26.82
C ARG A 235 -12.60 15.93 25.90
N SER A 236 -12.83 16.19 24.63
CA SER A 236 -11.70 16.37 23.72
C SER A 236 -11.25 17.81 23.66
N ASN A 237 -10.01 18.02 24.02
CA ASN A 237 -9.25 19.17 23.59
C ASN A 237 -9.20 19.19 22.06
N GLU A 238 -9.81 20.20 21.44
CA GLU A 238 -9.61 20.58 20.04
C GLU A 238 -9.71 19.48 18.97
N GLY A 239 -10.90 19.15 18.57
CA GLY A 239 -11.16 18.53 17.26
C GLY A 239 -11.53 17.06 17.23
N GLU A 240 -11.49 16.30 18.31
CA GLU A 240 -11.98 14.92 18.34
C GLU A 240 -13.50 14.82 18.22
N ALA A 241 -14.21 15.84 18.67
CA ALA A 241 -15.67 15.93 18.56
C ALA A 241 -16.21 15.77 17.12
N TYR A 242 -15.34 15.89 16.12
CA TYR A 242 -15.73 15.84 14.71
C TYR A 242 -15.36 14.52 14.03
N SER A 243 -14.55 13.68 14.65
CA SER A 243 -14.14 12.40 14.03
C SER A 243 -15.16 11.31 14.34
N ILE A 244 -15.69 10.68 13.29
CA ILE A 244 -16.57 9.51 13.40
C ILE A 244 -15.78 8.20 13.57
N LEU A 245 -14.48 8.23 13.23
CA LEU A 245 -13.53 7.15 13.40
C LEU A 245 -12.15 7.73 13.66
N THR A 246 -11.48 7.32 14.72
CA THR A 246 -10.08 7.70 15.01
C THR A 246 -9.50 6.81 16.11
N SER A 247 -8.21 6.58 16.09
CA SER A 247 -7.45 5.94 17.19
C SER A 247 -6.62 6.93 18.01
N ARG A 248 -6.82 8.23 17.80
CA ARG A 248 -6.13 9.29 18.56
C ARG A 248 -6.30 9.08 20.06
N HIS A 249 -5.20 9.21 20.80
CA HIS A 249 -5.17 9.10 22.26
C HIS A 249 -5.64 7.75 22.82
N HIS A 250 -5.75 6.72 21.97
CA HIS A 250 -6.08 5.35 22.34
C HIS A 250 -4.89 4.42 22.05
N GLU A 251 -3.78 4.65 22.75
CA GLU A 251 -2.54 3.90 22.54
C GLU A 251 -2.66 2.41 22.90
N GLU A 252 -3.67 2.06 23.71
CA GLU A 252 -3.95 0.71 24.16
C GLU A 252 -4.59 -0.21 23.12
N ILE A 253 -5.18 0.35 22.05
CA ILE A 253 -5.82 -0.46 21.01
C ILE A 253 -4.82 -0.93 19.96
N PRO A 254 -4.99 -2.14 19.39
CA PRO A 254 -4.05 -2.68 18.40
C PRO A 254 -4.08 -1.97 17.06
N ILE A 255 -5.21 -1.31 16.72
CA ILE A 255 -5.45 -0.65 15.44
C ILE A 255 -5.22 0.85 15.60
N GLN A 256 -4.15 1.34 15.03
CA GLN A 256 -3.74 2.74 15.08
C GLN A 256 -3.92 3.43 13.73
N LYS A 257 -3.70 4.73 13.64
CA LYS A 257 -3.73 5.53 12.39
C LYS A 257 -5.07 5.41 11.64
N ALA A 258 -6.20 5.17 12.31
CA ALA A 258 -7.49 4.88 11.68
C ALA A 258 -8.12 6.12 11.01
N GLY A 259 -8.46 6.01 9.73
CA GLY A 259 -9.09 7.07 8.93
C GLY A 259 -9.09 6.72 7.44
N HIS A 260 -9.36 7.69 6.58
CA HIS A 260 -9.45 7.55 5.12
C HIS A 260 -10.45 6.45 4.72
N CYS A 261 -11.73 6.70 5.09
CA CYS A 261 -12.79 5.71 4.93
C CYS A 261 -13.48 5.81 3.57
N ASP A 262 -13.86 4.65 3.03
CA ASP A 262 -14.86 4.52 1.99
C ASP A 262 -16.01 3.62 2.47
N LEU A 263 -17.21 3.75 1.91
CA LEU A 263 -18.42 3.13 2.40
C LEU A 263 -19.01 2.12 1.44
N VAL A 264 -19.59 1.07 2.01
CA VAL A 264 -20.40 0.11 1.26
C VAL A 264 -21.68 -0.25 2.01
N GLU A 265 -22.77 -0.32 1.26
CA GLU A 265 -24.04 -0.92 1.68
C GLU A 265 -24.12 -2.36 1.16
N THR A 266 -24.39 -3.32 2.04
CA THR A 266 -24.59 -4.71 1.63
C THR A 266 -25.92 -4.87 0.88
N GLN A 267 -26.11 -6.01 0.22
CA GLN A 267 -27.39 -6.31 -0.44
C GLN A 267 -28.57 -6.39 0.53
N ASP A 268 -28.29 -6.59 1.82
CA ASP A 268 -29.31 -6.72 2.89
C ASP A 268 -29.49 -5.42 3.68
N GLY A 269 -28.82 -4.32 3.24
CA GLY A 269 -28.97 -2.96 3.76
C GLY A 269 -28.12 -2.65 5.00
N GLU A 270 -27.16 -3.50 5.35
CA GLU A 270 -26.17 -3.19 6.39
C GLU A 270 -25.08 -2.29 5.82
N TRP A 271 -24.52 -1.42 6.64
CA TRP A 271 -23.48 -0.47 6.25
C TRP A 271 -22.14 -0.78 6.87
N TYR A 272 -21.11 -0.72 6.06
CA TYR A 272 -19.72 -0.90 6.49
C TYR A 272 -18.83 0.21 5.91
N ALA A 273 -17.83 0.62 6.70
CA ALA A 273 -16.76 1.49 6.25
C ALA A 273 -15.45 0.69 6.21
N VAL A 274 -14.79 0.67 5.07
CA VAL A 274 -13.38 0.27 5.00
C VAL A 274 -12.51 1.48 5.30
N HIS A 275 -11.37 1.28 5.95
CA HIS A 275 -10.47 2.37 6.31
C HIS A 275 -9.02 1.91 6.40
N LEU A 276 -8.08 2.82 6.21
CA LEU A 276 -6.69 2.50 6.51
C LEU A 276 -6.46 2.44 8.02
N CYS A 277 -5.46 1.65 8.40
CA CYS A 277 -4.98 1.55 9.78
C CYS A 277 -3.52 1.10 9.80
N GLY A 278 -2.90 1.09 10.98
CA GLY A 278 -1.60 0.49 11.22
C GLY A 278 -1.60 -0.36 12.48
N ARG A 279 -0.87 -1.47 12.44
CA ARG A 279 -0.57 -2.28 13.64
C ARG A 279 0.90 -2.07 14.00
N PRO A 280 1.20 -1.39 15.13
CA PRO A 280 2.59 -1.17 15.52
C PRO A 280 3.23 -2.43 16.10
N SER A 281 4.53 -2.57 15.90
CA SER A 281 5.42 -3.30 16.80
C SER A 281 6.21 -2.30 17.64
N GLU A 282 6.69 -2.72 18.81
CA GLU A 282 7.42 -1.83 19.72
C GLU A 282 8.93 -2.07 19.65
N GLU A 283 9.68 -0.98 19.58
CA GLU A 283 11.14 -0.98 19.69
C GLU A 283 11.58 0.04 20.74
N LYS A 284 11.39 -0.30 22.00
CA LYS A 284 11.52 0.60 23.18
C LYS A 284 12.87 1.31 23.28
N ASN A 285 13.93 0.72 22.76
CA ASN A 285 15.30 1.25 22.83
C ASN A 285 15.76 1.85 21.50
N ALA A 286 14.86 2.10 20.55
CA ALA A 286 15.22 2.74 19.29
C ALA A 286 15.83 4.13 19.54
N PRO A 287 16.87 4.54 18.78
CA PRO A 287 17.54 5.84 18.96
C PRO A 287 16.58 7.04 18.82
N ASP A 288 15.55 6.87 18.02
CA ASP A 288 14.51 7.86 17.72
C ASP A 288 13.21 7.66 18.51
N ALA A 289 13.17 6.75 19.48
CA ALA A 289 11.98 6.43 20.29
C ALA A 289 11.34 7.66 20.95
N LYS A 290 12.14 8.68 21.25
CA LYS A 290 11.63 9.95 21.80
C LYS A 290 10.79 10.75 20.80
N ASN A 291 11.01 10.58 19.48
CA ASN A 291 10.26 11.24 18.42
C ASN A 291 8.99 10.45 18.08
N PHE A 292 9.00 9.15 18.36
CA PHE A 292 7.91 8.20 18.14
C PHE A 292 7.55 7.53 19.47
N PRO A 293 6.60 8.10 20.23
CA PRO A 293 6.27 7.63 21.58
C PRO A 293 6.03 6.12 21.65
N GLY A 294 6.61 5.47 22.67
CA GLY A 294 6.55 4.02 22.83
C GLY A 294 7.48 3.25 21.91
N GLY A 295 8.27 3.91 21.05
CA GLY A 295 9.13 3.24 20.07
C GLY A 295 8.35 2.43 19.04
N ARG A 296 7.15 2.86 18.71
CA ARG A 296 6.28 2.20 17.73
C ARG A 296 6.90 2.20 16.34
N ARG A 297 6.77 1.04 15.66
CA ARG A 297 7.26 0.81 14.30
C ARG A 297 6.16 0.16 13.47
N TYR A 298 5.80 0.76 12.37
CA TYR A 298 4.77 0.25 11.46
C TYR A 298 5.43 -0.39 10.22
N MET A 299 6.24 -1.41 10.43
CA MET A 299 6.95 -2.13 9.35
C MET A 299 5.98 -2.72 8.32
N LEU A 300 4.79 -3.15 8.75
CA LEU A 300 3.77 -3.68 7.85
C LEU A 300 3.12 -2.58 6.98
N GLY A 301 3.44 -1.31 7.26
CA GLY A 301 2.83 -0.16 6.62
C GLY A 301 1.38 0.04 7.05
N ARG A 302 0.63 0.76 6.20
CA ARG A 302 -0.79 0.97 6.39
C ARG A 302 -1.57 -0.19 5.79
N GLU A 303 -2.47 -0.77 6.58
CA GLU A 303 -3.29 -1.94 6.27
C GLU A 303 -4.75 -1.51 6.07
N THR A 304 -5.63 -2.39 5.61
CA THR A 304 -7.06 -2.10 5.47
C THR A 304 -7.87 -2.84 6.53
N SER A 305 -8.68 -2.09 7.26
CA SER A 305 -9.67 -2.57 8.23
C SER A 305 -11.10 -2.24 7.78
N ILE A 306 -12.09 -2.82 8.47
CA ILE A 306 -13.51 -2.60 8.22
C ILE A 306 -14.25 -2.36 9.52
N GLN A 307 -15.25 -1.46 9.53
CA GLN A 307 -16.11 -1.19 10.68
C GLN A 307 -17.58 -1.26 10.29
N LYS A 308 -18.41 -1.83 11.16
CA LYS A 308 -19.86 -1.78 11.01
C LYS A 308 -20.37 -0.38 11.34
N MET A 309 -21.24 0.16 10.48
CA MET A 309 -21.77 1.50 10.59
C MET A 309 -23.30 1.46 10.75
N ARG A 310 -23.86 2.48 11.38
CA ARG A 310 -25.31 2.68 11.45
C ARG A 310 -25.70 4.13 11.22
N TRP A 311 -26.88 4.33 10.67
CA TRP A 311 -27.51 5.65 10.56
C TRP A 311 -28.25 5.99 11.85
N THR A 312 -28.05 7.22 12.33
CA THR A 312 -28.83 7.76 13.46
C THR A 312 -30.19 8.25 13.00
N ASP A 313 -31.11 8.50 13.95
CA ASP A 313 -32.45 9.04 13.65
C ASP A 313 -32.39 10.43 12.97
N ASN A 314 -31.29 11.13 13.11
CA ASN A 314 -31.04 12.44 12.50
C ASN A 314 -30.24 12.34 11.18
N ASP A 315 -30.22 11.16 10.54
CA ASP A 315 -29.50 10.91 9.28
C ASP A 315 -28.00 11.24 9.33
N TRP A 316 -27.33 10.89 10.44
CA TRP A 316 -25.86 10.85 10.50
C TRP A 316 -25.36 9.42 10.54
N LEU A 317 -24.22 9.15 9.88
CA LEU A 317 -23.56 7.85 9.89
C LEU A 317 -22.50 7.83 11.00
N VAL A 318 -22.55 6.80 11.85
CA VAL A 318 -21.64 6.61 12.98
C VAL A 318 -21.28 5.13 13.12
N LEU A 319 -20.25 4.82 13.93
CA LEU A 319 -19.94 3.43 14.28
C LEU A 319 -21.14 2.76 14.97
N ASP A 320 -21.45 1.54 14.57
CA ASP A 320 -22.56 0.76 15.15
C ASP A 320 -22.34 0.45 16.64
N CYS A 321 -21.10 0.20 17.04
CA CYS A 321 -20.72 -0.04 18.44
C CYS A 321 -20.82 1.20 19.33
N GLY A 322 -21.07 2.39 18.77
CA GLY A 322 -20.99 3.68 19.47
C GLY A 322 -19.56 4.18 19.65
N GLY A 323 -19.44 5.47 20.01
CA GLY A 323 -18.14 6.13 20.07
C GLY A 323 -17.54 6.36 18.68
N ASN A 324 -16.21 6.48 18.60
CA ASN A 324 -15.47 6.68 17.36
C ASN A 324 -14.15 5.86 17.30
N THR A 325 -13.97 4.94 18.22
CA THR A 325 -12.76 4.10 18.31
C THR A 325 -12.91 2.85 17.45
N PRO A 326 -11.95 2.55 16.53
CA PRO A 326 -12.02 1.37 15.68
C PRO A 326 -11.98 0.08 16.49
N GLN A 327 -12.76 -0.90 16.05
CA GLN A 327 -12.86 -2.22 16.69
C GLN A 327 -11.95 -3.22 15.98
N THR A 328 -11.20 -3.99 16.77
CA THR A 328 -10.41 -5.13 16.27
C THR A 328 -11.31 -6.27 15.79
N TYR A 329 -12.43 -6.47 16.47
CA TYR A 329 -13.40 -7.51 16.16
C TYR A 329 -14.75 -6.87 15.84
N VAL A 330 -15.23 -7.08 14.61
CA VAL A 330 -16.43 -6.45 14.06
C VAL A 330 -17.47 -7.52 13.76
N GLU A 331 -18.74 -7.24 14.03
CA GLU A 331 -19.82 -8.14 13.65
C GLU A 331 -19.87 -8.32 12.13
N MET A 332 -19.89 -9.57 11.70
CA MET A 332 -19.98 -9.95 10.30
C MET A 332 -21.36 -9.63 9.73
N PRO A 333 -21.46 -9.18 8.47
CA PRO A 333 -22.75 -9.07 7.78
C PRO A 333 -23.41 -10.44 7.62
N ASP A 334 -24.73 -10.46 7.53
CA ASP A 334 -25.52 -11.69 7.27
C ASP A 334 -25.38 -12.12 5.80
N LEU A 335 -24.14 -12.41 5.38
CA LEU A 335 -23.80 -12.85 4.04
C LEU A 335 -23.34 -14.31 4.04
N PRO A 336 -23.58 -15.05 2.95
CA PRO A 336 -23.02 -16.38 2.76
C PRO A 336 -21.48 -16.33 2.78
N GLU A 337 -20.84 -17.26 3.50
CA GLU A 337 -19.39 -17.39 3.46
C GLU A 337 -18.87 -17.66 2.05
N TYR A 338 -17.77 -17.02 1.71
CA TYR A 338 -17.02 -17.22 0.48
C TYR A 338 -15.57 -17.59 0.80
N PRO A 339 -15.32 -18.84 1.24
CA PRO A 339 -13.98 -19.26 1.60
C PRO A 339 -13.06 -19.25 0.39
N LEU A 340 -11.83 -18.78 0.59
CA LEU A 340 -10.78 -18.75 -0.42
C LEU A 340 -9.86 -19.96 -0.30
N GLU A 341 -9.20 -20.29 -1.41
CA GLU A 341 -8.05 -21.19 -1.37
C GLU A 341 -6.94 -20.60 -0.48
N PRO A 342 -6.18 -21.45 0.22
CA PRO A 342 -5.06 -20.97 1.03
C PRO A 342 -4.07 -20.14 0.20
N ARG A 343 -3.56 -19.06 0.81
CA ARG A 343 -2.53 -18.24 0.17
C ARG A 343 -1.30 -19.09 -0.16
N LEU A 344 -0.75 -18.90 -1.36
CA LEU A 344 0.50 -19.55 -1.78
C LEU A 344 1.64 -19.09 -0.85
N THR A 345 2.16 -20.01 -0.05
CA THR A 345 3.32 -19.73 0.82
C THR A 345 4.63 -19.93 0.06
N ARG A 346 4.73 -20.96 -0.77
CA ARG A 346 5.91 -21.30 -1.55
C ARG A 346 5.58 -21.33 -3.05
N ASP A 347 6.39 -20.65 -3.82
CA ASP A 347 6.36 -20.65 -5.28
C ASP A 347 7.63 -21.37 -5.77
N ASP A 348 7.43 -22.52 -6.42
CA ASP A 348 8.49 -23.34 -7.02
C ASP A 348 8.75 -22.96 -8.49
N PHE A 349 8.17 -21.87 -8.98
CA PHE A 349 8.33 -21.34 -10.34
C PHE A 349 8.03 -22.32 -11.47
N GLU A 350 7.18 -23.31 -11.21
CA GLU A 350 6.72 -24.31 -12.19
C GLU A 350 5.70 -23.74 -13.19
N SER A 351 5.12 -22.58 -12.89
CA SER A 351 4.14 -21.92 -13.75
C SER A 351 4.81 -21.09 -14.84
N ASN A 352 4.13 -20.94 -15.99
CA ASN A 352 4.58 -20.03 -17.06
C ASN A 352 4.33 -18.54 -16.77
N TYR A 353 3.80 -18.21 -15.62
CA TYR A 353 3.55 -16.83 -15.17
C TYR A 353 3.85 -16.69 -13.68
N LEU A 354 4.32 -15.52 -13.30
CA LEU A 354 4.52 -15.18 -11.88
C LEU A 354 3.19 -15.06 -11.16
N HIS A 355 3.16 -15.55 -9.93
CA HIS A 355 2.00 -15.35 -9.07
C HIS A 355 1.71 -13.86 -8.90
N ARG A 356 0.42 -13.47 -8.96
CA ARG A 356 -0.01 -12.05 -8.93
C ARG A 356 0.33 -11.30 -7.64
N ASP A 357 0.76 -12.01 -6.58
CA ASP A 357 1.20 -11.38 -5.33
C ASP A 357 2.59 -10.72 -5.43
N TYR A 358 3.38 -11.05 -6.46
CA TYR A 358 4.64 -10.37 -6.73
C TYR A 358 4.42 -8.98 -7.31
N GLN A 359 5.25 -8.06 -6.88
CA GLN A 359 5.39 -6.74 -7.46
C GLN A 359 6.87 -6.41 -7.68
N SER A 360 7.14 -5.52 -8.61
CA SER A 360 8.47 -4.97 -8.90
C SER A 360 8.52 -3.47 -8.61
N LEU A 361 9.72 -2.90 -8.56
CA LEU A 361 9.87 -1.46 -8.39
C LEU A 361 9.80 -0.76 -9.75
N ARG A 362 8.80 0.11 -9.92
CA ARG A 362 8.66 1.11 -10.98
C ARG A 362 8.49 0.61 -12.41
N ILE A 363 8.81 -0.63 -12.70
CA ILE A 363 8.83 -1.18 -14.06
C ILE A 363 8.05 -2.49 -14.15
N PRO A 364 7.53 -2.86 -15.34
CA PRO A 364 6.93 -4.16 -15.57
C PRO A 364 7.86 -5.33 -15.25
N MET A 365 7.30 -6.40 -14.73
CA MET A 365 7.95 -7.71 -14.65
C MET A 365 7.88 -8.37 -16.03
N ASP A 366 8.86 -8.11 -16.87
CA ASP A 366 8.89 -8.53 -18.27
C ASP A 366 10.10 -9.41 -18.60
N ASN A 367 10.08 -9.99 -19.80
CA ASN A 367 11.10 -10.91 -20.29
C ASN A 367 12.50 -10.26 -20.49
N TYR A 368 12.63 -8.96 -20.28
CA TYR A 368 13.96 -8.31 -20.33
C TYR A 368 14.82 -8.64 -19.13
N TYR A 369 14.21 -9.05 -18.02
CA TYR A 369 15.01 -9.40 -16.83
C TYR A 369 14.50 -10.61 -16.05
N ILE A 370 13.31 -11.15 -16.40
CA ILE A 370 12.73 -12.33 -15.76
C ILE A 370 12.36 -13.36 -16.84
N SER A 371 12.75 -14.62 -16.64
CA SER A 371 12.33 -15.72 -17.47
C SER A 371 11.94 -16.94 -16.62
N LEU A 372 10.76 -17.49 -16.89
CA LEU A 372 10.28 -18.75 -16.34
C LEU A 372 10.41 -19.91 -17.34
N SER A 373 10.96 -19.64 -18.54
CA SER A 373 11.05 -20.62 -19.62
C SER A 373 12.49 -20.97 -20.05
N GLU A 374 13.47 -20.13 -19.73
CA GLU A 374 14.88 -20.43 -20.09
C GLU A 374 15.48 -21.57 -19.27
N ARG A 375 14.95 -21.80 -18.06
CA ARG A 375 15.26 -22.94 -17.22
C ARG A 375 13.97 -23.38 -16.53
N GLU A 376 13.47 -24.55 -16.90
CA GLU A 376 12.24 -25.12 -16.35
C GLU A 376 12.36 -25.31 -14.82
N GLY A 377 11.30 -24.94 -14.06
CA GLY A 377 11.28 -24.98 -12.59
C GLY A 377 12.15 -23.94 -11.90
N TYR A 378 12.57 -22.90 -12.61
CA TYR A 378 13.35 -21.80 -12.05
C TYR A 378 12.86 -20.44 -12.53
N LEU A 379 12.97 -19.45 -11.65
CA LEU A 379 12.94 -18.06 -12.07
C LEU A 379 14.37 -17.60 -12.38
N ARG A 380 14.68 -17.39 -13.65
CA ARG A 380 15.92 -16.70 -14.06
C ARG A 380 15.73 -15.20 -13.99
N MET A 381 16.62 -14.53 -13.29
CA MET A 381 16.61 -13.06 -13.14
C MET A 381 17.94 -12.49 -13.62
N TYR A 382 17.90 -11.67 -14.67
CA TYR A 382 19.07 -10.96 -15.20
C TYR A 382 19.34 -9.72 -14.34
N GLY A 383 20.59 -9.57 -13.90
CA GLY A 383 21.02 -8.42 -13.11
C GLY A 383 21.04 -7.13 -13.92
N ARG A 384 20.58 -6.05 -13.28
CA ARG A 384 20.55 -4.69 -13.86
C ARG A 384 21.05 -3.68 -12.83
N CYS A 385 20.43 -2.49 -12.80
CA CYS A 385 20.78 -1.37 -11.92
C CYS A 385 20.90 -1.77 -10.44
N GLY A 386 21.70 -1.02 -9.71
CA GLY A 386 21.79 -1.13 -8.25
C GLY A 386 20.48 -0.77 -7.55
N LEU A 387 20.31 -1.27 -6.32
CA LEU A 387 19.08 -1.09 -5.52
C LEU A 387 18.72 0.38 -5.28
N SER A 388 19.69 1.29 -5.23
CA SER A 388 19.44 2.74 -5.09
C SER A 388 18.98 3.43 -6.37
N SER A 389 18.93 2.73 -7.52
CA SER A 389 18.42 3.29 -8.77
C SER A 389 16.90 3.50 -8.69
N LYS A 390 16.41 4.49 -9.40
CA LYS A 390 14.96 4.74 -9.57
C LYS A 390 14.45 4.32 -10.95
N PHE A 391 15.18 3.48 -11.69
CA PHE A 391 14.88 3.15 -13.09
C PHE A 391 14.63 1.66 -13.30
N SER A 392 15.65 0.82 -13.26
CA SER A 392 15.59 -0.55 -13.77
C SER A 392 16.24 -1.56 -12.82
N GLN A 393 15.75 -1.66 -11.61
CA GLN A 393 16.16 -2.72 -10.69
C GLN A 393 15.58 -4.07 -11.15
N SER A 394 16.33 -5.15 -10.95
CA SER A 394 15.84 -6.51 -11.10
C SER A 394 15.49 -7.05 -9.70
N LEU A 395 14.22 -6.89 -9.35
CA LEU A 395 13.67 -7.24 -8.05
C LEU A 395 12.20 -7.64 -8.20
N ILE A 396 11.81 -8.72 -7.54
CA ILE A 396 10.41 -9.05 -7.28
C ILE A 396 10.21 -9.28 -5.80
N ALA A 397 9.09 -8.81 -5.27
CA ALA A 397 8.82 -8.88 -3.84
C ALA A 397 7.35 -9.09 -3.52
N ARG A 398 7.08 -9.59 -2.32
CA ARG A 398 5.78 -9.75 -1.68
C ARG A 398 5.74 -8.93 -0.40
N ARG A 399 4.53 -8.56 0.04
CA ARG A 399 4.33 -7.77 1.25
C ARG A 399 4.64 -8.58 2.51
N LEU A 400 5.29 -7.96 3.50
CA LEU A 400 5.24 -8.47 4.86
C LEU A 400 3.81 -8.31 5.40
N THR A 401 3.25 -9.36 6.00
CA THR A 401 1.86 -9.40 6.49
C THR A 401 1.75 -9.71 7.98
N SER A 402 2.86 -10.02 8.61
CA SER A 402 2.95 -10.37 10.03
C SER A 402 4.29 -9.92 10.61
N TYR A 403 4.32 -9.71 11.91
CA TYR A 403 5.54 -9.51 12.69
C TYR A 403 6.24 -10.82 13.10
N ARG A 404 5.72 -11.97 12.64
CA ARG A 404 6.38 -13.27 12.77
C ARG A 404 6.30 -13.97 11.43
N MET A 405 7.43 -14.05 10.76
CA MET A 405 7.54 -14.61 9.41
C MET A 405 8.90 -15.28 9.21
N GLU A 406 8.91 -16.32 8.41
CA GLU A 406 10.10 -16.93 7.83
C GLU A 406 10.08 -16.72 6.33
N ILE A 407 11.14 -16.18 5.79
CA ILE A 407 11.30 -15.87 4.36
C ILE A 407 12.54 -16.58 3.86
N SER A 408 12.42 -17.37 2.80
CA SER A 408 13.56 -18.13 2.28
C SER A 408 13.50 -18.31 0.77
N THR A 409 14.66 -18.59 0.18
CA THR A 409 14.83 -18.88 -1.24
C THR A 409 16.01 -19.80 -1.46
N LYS A 410 15.95 -20.59 -2.54
CA LYS A 410 17.13 -21.32 -3.05
C LYS A 410 17.59 -20.64 -4.33
N VAL A 411 18.88 -20.33 -4.40
CA VAL A 411 19.48 -19.56 -5.49
C VAL A 411 20.79 -20.18 -5.97
N GLU A 412 20.94 -20.23 -7.28
CA GLU A 412 22.18 -20.53 -7.99
C GLU A 412 22.69 -19.24 -8.63
N PHE A 413 23.91 -18.84 -8.28
CA PHE A 413 24.52 -17.63 -8.80
C PHE A 413 26.04 -17.75 -8.81
N GLU A 414 26.66 -17.44 -9.96
CA GLU A 414 28.11 -17.53 -10.16
C GLU A 414 28.66 -16.16 -10.55
N PRO A 415 28.90 -15.24 -9.58
CA PRO A 415 29.50 -13.95 -9.84
C PRO A 415 30.96 -14.10 -10.26
N GLU A 416 31.46 -13.14 -11.05
CA GLU A 416 32.85 -13.08 -11.51
C GLU A 416 33.56 -11.84 -10.97
N VAL A 417 32.80 -10.87 -10.46
CA VAL A 417 33.31 -9.61 -9.91
C VAL A 417 32.37 -9.09 -8.81
N PHE A 418 32.89 -8.28 -7.92
CA PHE A 418 32.18 -7.71 -6.76
C PHE A 418 30.94 -6.87 -7.12
N LYS A 419 30.80 -6.44 -8.39
CA LYS A 419 29.64 -5.67 -8.88
C LYS A 419 28.47 -6.54 -9.32
N GLN A 420 28.55 -7.84 -9.13
CA GLN A 420 27.50 -8.81 -9.40
C GLN A 420 27.01 -9.38 -8.08
N MET A 421 25.72 -9.26 -7.81
CA MET A 421 25.11 -9.61 -6.53
C MET A 421 23.73 -10.24 -6.77
N ALA A 422 23.39 -11.31 -6.05
CA ALA A 422 22.06 -11.89 -6.08
C ALA A 422 21.70 -12.51 -4.73
N GLY A 423 20.42 -12.40 -4.32
CA GLY A 423 20.00 -12.99 -3.05
C GLY A 423 18.63 -12.54 -2.55
N LEU A 424 18.46 -12.64 -1.22
CA LEU A 424 17.26 -12.40 -0.44
C LEU A 424 17.27 -10.98 0.14
N ILE A 425 16.16 -10.25 -0.02
CA ILE A 425 16.03 -8.87 0.45
C ILE A 425 14.80 -8.67 1.33
N LEU A 426 14.96 -7.91 2.42
CA LEU A 426 13.88 -7.24 3.13
C LEU A 426 14.02 -5.75 2.88
N MET A 427 12.98 -5.11 2.35
CA MET A 427 13.08 -3.76 1.81
C MET A 427 11.86 -2.93 2.19
N TYR A 428 12.09 -1.72 2.69
CA TYR A 428 11.05 -0.72 2.81
C TYR A 428 11.03 0.18 1.56
N ASP A 429 12.19 0.73 1.20
CA ASP A 429 12.43 1.53 0.00
C ASP A 429 13.87 1.37 -0.53
N THR A 430 14.26 2.17 -1.52
CA THR A 430 15.60 2.13 -2.14
C THR A 430 16.72 2.63 -1.24
N ASP A 431 16.42 3.23 -0.11
CA ASP A 431 17.36 3.78 0.86
C ASP A 431 17.40 2.98 2.19
N ASN A 432 16.42 2.06 2.38
CA ASN A 432 16.21 1.31 3.61
C ASN A 432 15.93 -0.17 3.31
N TYR A 433 16.94 -1.03 3.47
CA TYR A 433 16.84 -2.47 3.23
C TYR A 433 17.91 -3.30 3.94
N LEU A 434 17.64 -4.60 4.06
CA LEU A 434 18.59 -5.66 4.45
C LEU A 434 18.76 -6.62 3.28
N TYR A 435 19.98 -6.88 2.84
CA TYR A 435 20.26 -7.69 1.67
C TYR A 435 21.30 -8.77 1.98
N LEU A 436 20.82 -10.02 2.12
CA LEU A 436 21.67 -11.21 2.18
C LEU A 436 21.96 -11.66 0.75
N HIS A 437 23.22 -11.54 0.31
CA HIS A 437 23.55 -11.76 -1.09
C HIS A 437 24.87 -12.49 -1.32
N ILE A 438 24.90 -13.22 -2.41
CA ILE A 438 26.10 -13.82 -3.00
C ILE A 438 26.76 -12.76 -3.86
N SER A 439 28.10 -12.67 -3.79
CA SER A 439 28.93 -11.79 -4.61
C SER A 439 30.32 -12.40 -4.79
N TRP A 440 31.28 -11.59 -5.22
CA TRP A 440 32.67 -11.95 -5.44
C TRP A 440 33.58 -10.99 -4.71
N ASP A 441 34.67 -11.53 -4.17
CA ASP A 441 35.77 -10.77 -3.59
C ASP A 441 37.09 -11.22 -4.25
N GLU A 442 37.99 -10.30 -4.52
CA GLU A 442 39.23 -10.55 -5.28
C GLU A 442 40.19 -11.50 -4.57
N ASP A 443 40.15 -11.54 -3.23
CA ASP A 443 41.07 -12.35 -2.43
C ASP A 443 40.53 -13.76 -2.13
N ILE A 444 39.20 -13.89 -1.97
CA ILE A 444 38.55 -15.14 -1.54
C ILE A 444 37.62 -15.77 -2.58
N GLY A 445 37.35 -15.08 -3.69
CA GLY A 445 36.47 -15.56 -4.75
C GLY A 445 34.99 -15.41 -4.41
N LYS A 446 34.17 -16.38 -4.83
CA LYS A 446 32.71 -16.40 -4.56
C LYS A 446 32.46 -16.39 -3.04
N CYS A 447 31.62 -15.49 -2.60
CA CYS A 447 31.35 -15.26 -1.19
C CYS A 447 29.87 -14.85 -0.94
N ILE A 448 29.47 -14.91 0.33
CA ILE A 448 28.20 -14.40 0.82
C ILE A 448 28.44 -13.34 1.89
N THR A 449 27.60 -12.32 1.91
CA THR A 449 27.64 -11.24 2.91
C THR A 449 26.25 -10.69 3.20
N LEU A 450 26.13 -9.89 4.25
CA LEU A 450 24.90 -9.25 4.69
C LEU A 450 25.10 -7.74 4.72
N LEU A 451 24.35 -7.03 3.87
CA LEU A 451 24.37 -5.59 3.73
C LEU A 451 23.11 -4.98 4.37
N LYS A 452 23.30 -3.92 5.15
CA LYS A 452 22.28 -3.01 5.62
C LYS A 452 22.42 -1.67 4.91
N ALA A 453 21.31 -1.16 4.38
CA ALA A 453 21.16 0.23 3.98
C ALA A 453 20.12 0.90 4.89
N GLU A 454 20.47 2.02 5.50
CA GLU A 454 19.58 2.82 6.35
C GLU A 454 19.79 4.30 6.05
N ASN A 455 18.76 4.97 5.51
CA ASN A 455 18.80 6.37 5.11
C ASN A 455 20.07 6.71 4.30
N LYS A 456 20.32 5.92 3.23
CA LYS A 456 21.46 6.05 2.30
C LYS A 456 22.83 5.72 2.89
N LYS A 457 22.90 5.22 4.12
CA LYS A 457 24.15 4.74 4.74
C LYS A 457 24.24 3.23 4.61
N TYR A 458 25.40 2.75 4.19
CA TYR A 458 25.67 1.33 3.95
C TYR A 458 26.58 0.77 5.04
N GLU A 459 26.22 -0.42 5.55
CA GLU A 459 26.98 -1.16 6.54
C GLU A 459 26.97 -2.65 6.18
N TYR A 460 28.15 -3.27 6.10
CA TYR A 460 28.28 -4.71 6.00
C TYR A 460 28.25 -5.30 7.41
N LEU A 461 27.14 -5.97 7.75
CA LEU A 461 26.87 -6.53 9.08
C LEU A 461 27.61 -7.85 9.32
N ALA A 462 28.14 -8.45 8.27
CA ALA A 462 29.02 -9.62 8.31
C ALA A 462 30.19 -9.42 7.34
N GLY A 463 31.33 -10.02 7.63
CA GLY A 463 32.42 -10.13 6.68
C GLY A 463 32.07 -11.01 5.48
N TYR A 464 32.84 -10.93 4.43
CA TYR A 464 32.70 -11.83 3.28
C TYR A 464 33.05 -13.26 3.69
N ILE A 465 32.12 -14.18 3.57
CA ILE A 465 32.29 -15.60 3.90
C ILE A 465 32.45 -16.37 2.60
N PRO A 466 33.61 -17.05 2.37
CA PRO A 466 33.81 -17.82 1.15
C PRO A 466 32.82 -18.98 1.06
N ILE A 467 32.34 -19.23 -0.15
CA ILE A 467 31.43 -20.33 -0.48
C ILE A 467 31.96 -21.08 -1.70
N THR A 468 31.64 -22.37 -1.77
CA THR A 468 32.12 -23.21 -2.88
C THR A 468 31.37 -22.86 -4.18
N GLU A 469 32.10 -22.72 -5.28
CA GLU A 469 31.53 -22.54 -6.62
C GLU A 469 30.65 -23.73 -7.02
N GLY A 470 29.63 -23.45 -7.86
CA GLY A 470 28.74 -24.45 -8.39
C GLY A 470 27.64 -24.94 -7.42
N ASN A 471 27.67 -24.52 -6.15
CA ASN A 471 26.65 -24.94 -5.19
C ASN A 471 25.48 -23.95 -5.16
N ALA A 472 24.26 -24.51 -5.17
CA ALA A 472 23.06 -23.75 -4.81
C ALA A 472 23.08 -23.39 -3.33
N LEU A 473 22.65 -22.18 -2.99
CA LEU A 473 22.48 -21.74 -1.62
C LEU A 473 21.03 -21.58 -1.25
N ILE A 474 20.69 -21.98 -0.04
CA ILE A 474 19.44 -21.63 0.62
C ILE A 474 19.73 -20.45 1.53
N LEU A 475 18.98 -19.36 1.30
CA LEU A 475 19.04 -18.12 2.07
C LEU A 475 17.75 -17.99 2.86
N ARG A 476 17.84 -17.62 4.13
CA ARG A 476 16.67 -17.50 5.01
C ARG A 476 16.78 -16.28 5.92
N ALA A 477 15.65 -15.59 6.10
CA ALA A 477 15.46 -14.55 7.10
C ALA A 477 14.33 -14.97 8.04
N GLU A 478 14.50 -14.71 9.33
CA GLU A 478 13.51 -14.94 10.38
C GLU A 478 13.19 -13.62 11.06
N LEU A 479 11.92 -13.20 10.97
CA LEU A 479 11.38 -11.98 11.56
C LEU A 479 10.59 -12.33 12.81
N GLU A 480 10.90 -11.66 13.94
CA GLU A 480 10.12 -11.70 15.17
C GLU A 480 10.00 -10.30 15.79
N GLY A 481 8.80 -9.69 15.71
CA GLY A 481 8.61 -8.28 16.06
C GLY A 481 9.38 -7.38 15.10
N THR A 482 10.31 -6.58 15.63
CA THR A 482 11.24 -5.78 14.83
C THR A 482 12.63 -6.42 14.71
N ARG A 483 12.81 -7.65 15.20
CA ARG A 483 14.10 -8.35 15.17
C ARG A 483 14.17 -9.28 13.97
N VAL A 484 15.31 -9.27 13.28
CA VAL A 484 15.58 -10.14 12.13
C VAL A 484 16.90 -10.86 12.32
N ARG A 485 16.93 -12.16 11.99
CA ARG A 485 18.12 -12.98 11.88
C ARG A 485 18.23 -13.54 10.48
N PHE A 486 19.44 -13.67 9.97
CA PHE A 486 19.70 -14.24 8.66
C PHE A 486 20.53 -15.52 8.74
N TYR A 487 20.23 -16.42 7.83
CA TYR A 487 20.88 -17.74 7.76
C TYR A 487 21.16 -18.09 6.31
N PHE A 488 22.17 -18.93 6.12
CA PHE A 488 22.46 -19.54 4.83
C PHE A 488 23.00 -20.95 4.98
N ARG A 489 22.85 -21.76 3.95
CA ARG A 489 23.49 -23.07 3.82
C ARG A 489 23.64 -23.46 2.36
N ALA A 490 24.68 -24.23 2.01
CA ALA A 490 24.69 -24.98 0.77
C ALA A 490 23.69 -26.15 0.86
N GLU A 491 23.23 -26.67 -0.28
CA GLU A 491 22.34 -27.80 -0.28
C GLU A 491 23.01 -29.04 0.33
N GLY A 492 22.39 -29.62 1.35
CA GLY A 492 22.94 -30.76 2.10
C GLY A 492 23.80 -30.39 3.31
N ASP A 493 24.18 -29.12 3.47
CA ASP A 493 24.98 -28.66 4.62
C ASP A 493 24.08 -28.23 5.79
N GLU A 494 24.71 -28.09 6.97
CA GLU A 494 24.07 -27.49 8.13
C GLU A 494 23.86 -25.97 7.92
N GLU A 495 22.74 -25.46 8.43
CA GLU A 495 22.43 -24.04 8.37
C GLU A 495 23.35 -23.23 9.31
N ARG A 496 23.79 -22.08 8.84
CA ARG A 496 24.68 -21.18 9.55
C ARG A 496 24.05 -19.79 9.64
N GLU A 497 24.07 -19.21 10.85
CA GLU A 497 23.70 -17.79 11.04
C GLU A 497 24.79 -16.89 10.43
N ILE A 498 24.36 -15.79 9.82
CA ILE A 498 25.25 -14.77 9.26
C ILE A 498 24.93 -13.40 9.85
N GLY A 499 25.93 -12.76 10.41
CA GLY A 499 25.77 -11.56 11.23
C GLY A 499 25.24 -11.90 12.63
N SER A 500 24.72 -10.91 13.30
CA SER A 500 23.98 -11.01 14.56
C SER A 500 22.53 -10.62 14.36
N GLU A 501 21.71 -10.76 15.40
CA GLU A 501 20.33 -10.24 15.41
C GLU A 501 20.32 -8.73 15.10
N ILE A 502 19.44 -8.32 14.17
CA ILE A 502 19.33 -6.96 13.65
C ILE A 502 18.01 -6.37 14.13
N MET A 503 18.07 -5.14 14.66
CA MET A 503 16.88 -4.34 14.88
C MET A 503 16.44 -3.73 13.56
N ALA A 504 15.41 -4.31 12.95
CA ALA A 504 14.90 -3.95 11.62
C ALA A 504 13.75 -2.92 11.64
N GLY A 505 13.49 -2.29 12.78
CA GLY A 505 12.47 -1.25 12.91
C GLY A 505 12.70 -0.05 11.99
N PHE A 506 13.90 0.11 11.44
CA PHE A 506 14.19 1.12 10.41
C PHE A 506 13.50 0.84 9.05
N LEU A 507 12.96 -0.36 8.85
CA LEU A 507 12.10 -0.69 7.70
C LEU A 507 10.64 -0.28 7.96
N SER A 508 10.43 0.95 8.39
CA SER A 508 9.11 1.49 8.77
C SER A 508 8.96 2.95 8.42
N ASP A 509 7.71 3.43 8.35
CA ASP A 509 7.37 4.83 8.10
C ASP A 509 8.15 5.79 9.01
N GLU A 510 8.26 5.44 10.30
CA GLU A 510 8.79 6.30 11.35
C GLU A 510 10.30 6.50 11.29
N ALA A 511 11.01 5.65 10.59
CA ALA A 511 12.47 5.66 10.50
C ALA A 511 13.00 6.28 9.20
N CYS A 512 12.16 6.42 8.17
CA CYS A 512 12.56 6.96 6.88
C CYS A 512 12.70 8.48 6.92
N GLU A 513 13.73 9.01 6.26
CA GLU A 513 13.90 10.45 6.06
C GLU A 513 12.98 10.99 4.97
N GLU A 514 12.72 10.19 3.95
CA GLU A 514 11.79 10.47 2.84
C GLU A 514 10.90 9.25 2.61
N GLY A 515 9.64 9.44 2.25
CA GLY A 515 8.84 8.34 1.76
C GLY A 515 8.23 7.43 2.83
N TRP A 516 7.42 7.95 3.71
CA TRP A 516 6.81 7.22 4.85
C TRP A 516 5.37 6.78 4.61
N PHE A 517 5.04 6.24 3.43
CA PHE A 517 3.65 5.86 3.11
C PHE A 517 3.47 4.41 2.68
N THR A 518 4.55 3.61 2.60
CA THR A 518 4.50 2.23 2.13
C THR A 518 4.53 1.22 3.30
N GLY A 519 5.10 0.07 3.09
CA GLY A 519 5.35 -0.97 4.09
C GLY A 519 6.45 -1.89 3.61
N ALA A 520 7.08 -2.60 4.53
CA ALA A 520 8.19 -3.48 4.20
C ALA A 520 7.74 -4.64 3.30
N MET A 521 8.62 -4.97 2.38
CA MET A 521 8.49 -6.05 1.42
C MET A 521 9.60 -7.08 1.63
N CYS A 522 9.36 -8.33 1.27
CA CYS A 522 10.37 -9.37 1.20
C CYS A 522 10.46 -9.91 -0.23
N GLY A 523 11.65 -10.18 -0.70
CA GLY A 523 11.80 -10.59 -2.09
C GLY A 523 13.19 -11.11 -2.45
N ILE A 524 13.38 -11.28 -3.74
CA ILE A 524 14.61 -11.72 -4.38
C ILE A 524 15.05 -10.67 -5.41
N CYS A 525 16.35 -10.46 -5.51
CA CYS A 525 16.90 -9.53 -6.47
C CYS A 525 18.24 -9.97 -7.03
N CYS A 526 18.56 -9.45 -8.22
CA CYS A 526 19.83 -9.64 -8.90
C CYS A 526 20.35 -8.30 -9.42
N GLN A 527 21.62 -8.01 -9.20
CA GLN A 527 22.30 -6.81 -9.70
C GLN A 527 23.50 -7.22 -10.55
N ASP A 528 23.66 -6.57 -11.68
CA ASP A 528 24.87 -6.62 -12.50
C ASP A 528 25.24 -5.21 -12.93
N LEU A 529 26.11 -4.57 -12.15
CA LEU A 529 26.56 -3.20 -12.41
C LEU A 529 27.67 -3.13 -13.47
N THR A 530 28.06 -4.28 -14.02
CA THR A 530 29.02 -4.36 -15.13
C THR A 530 28.35 -4.23 -16.49
N GLY A 531 27.05 -4.57 -16.57
CA GLY A 531 26.30 -4.63 -17.81
C GLY A 531 26.62 -5.85 -18.69
N PHE A 532 27.23 -6.91 -18.11
CA PHE A 532 27.60 -8.12 -18.85
C PHE A 532 26.44 -9.14 -18.97
N GLY A 533 25.29 -8.82 -18.37
CA GLY A 533 24.11 -9.67 -18.46
C GLY A 533 24.18 -10.89 -17.54
N LYS A 534 24.84 -10.76 -16.38
CA LYS A 534 24.88 -11.82 -15.35
C LYS A 534 23.48 -12.07 -14.82
N TYR A 535 23.14 -13.32 -14.58
CA TYR A 535 21.84 -13.74 -14.07
C TYR A 535 22.00 -14.67 -12.86
N ALA A 536 20.94 -14.73 -12.08
CA ALA A 536 20.73 -15.69 -11.01
C ALA A 536 19.51 -16.58 -11.33
N ASP A 537 19.59 -17.85 -10.98
CA ASP A 537 18.49 -18.80 -11.08
C ASP A 537 17.95 -19.10 -9.68
N PHE A 538 16.68 -18.74 -9.44
CA PHE A 538 15.98 -19.02 -8.19
C PHE A 538 15.07 -20.23 -8.39
N ASP A 539 15.30 -21.30 -7.59
CA ASP A 539 14.55 -22.55 -7.63
C ASP A 539 13.16 -22.37 -7.00
N TRP A 540 13.11 -21.66 -5.89
CA TRP A 540 11.85 -21.33 -5.21
C TRP A 540 11.99 -20.09 -4.32
N PHE A 541 10.83 -19.49 -4.00
CA PHE A 541 10.70 -18.45 -2.98
C PHE A 541 9.55 -18.78 -2.03
N GLU A 542 9.80 -18.74 -0.72
CA GLU A 542 8.87 -19.15 0.32
C GLU A 542 8.70 -18.07 1.38
N VAL A 543 7.44 -17.86 1.82
CA VAL A 543 7.05 -16.91 2.87
C VAL A 543 6.05 -17.59 3.79
N LYS A 544 6.42 -17.83 5.06
CA LYS A 544 5.62 -18.49 6.10
C LYS A 544 5.33 -17.56 7.27
#